data_f1a4ba3e91c400467968ec736bd27c75
#
_entry.id   f1a4ba3e91c400467968ec736bd27c75
#
_cell.length_a   1.000
_cell.length_b   1.000
_cell.length_c   1.000
_cell.angle_alpha   90.00
_cell.angle_beta   90.00
_cell.angle_gamma   90.00
#
_symmetry.space_group_name_H-M   'P 1'
#
loop_
_entity.id
_entity.type
_entity.pdbx_description
1 polymer ?
#
loop_
_entity_poly.entity_id
_entity_poly.type
_entity_poly.pdbx_seq_one_letter_code
_entity_poly.pdbx_strand_id
1 'polypeptide(L)'
;MKTGRIYSLGYALLAGLLLTGSTRTLAVDNNLHFSGNLLSRSCTLVVDGGNLAEVHFPAISRQDLMVAGESPRVPVVFKLKDCKGPASYQVQVTLTGTEDSEQPGFLALDTTSIAQGVGIGMETTDGVRVSINNPIGAKFTLSDGSNDIHFRAWLQAKSGRDVTLGDFTANLTATFEYI
;
A
#
# COMPACT_ATOMS: atom_id res chain seq x y z
N MET A 1 106.86 25.91 -5.31
CA MET A 1 107.23 24.52 -5.01
C MET A 1 105.90 23.81 -4.58
N LYS A 2 105.51 22.81 -5.37
CA LYS A 2 104.86 21.52 -5.01
C LYS A 2 103.73 21.63 -3.98
N THR A 3 102.59 21.19 -4.13
CA THR A 3 102.00 19.94 -4.60
C THR A 3 100.53 20.08 -4.30
N GLY A 4 99.57 19.50 -4.80
CA GLY A 4 99.34 18.28 -5.47
C GLY A 4 97.82 18.06 -5.68
N ARG A 5 97.58 17.56 -6.80
CA ARG A 5 96.37 16.92 -7.23
C ARG A 5 95.88 15.90 -6.15
N ILE A 6 94.67 15.83 -5.89
CA ILE A 6 93.88 14.61 -5.57
C ILE A 6 92.58 15.08 -4.91
N TYR A 7 91.54 15.44 -5.62
CA TYR A 7 90.14 15.41 -5.16
C TYR A 7 89.18 15.46 -6.36
N SER A 8 89.38 14.62 -7.36
CA SER A 8 88.38 14.54 -8.46
C SER A 8 87.79 13.15 -8.72
N LEU A 9 87.94 12.23 -7.81
CA LEU A 9 87.38 10.86 -7.98
C LEU A 9 86.22 10.45 -7.00
N GLY A 10 85.77 11.37 -6.18
CA GLY A 10 84.80 11.05 -5.17
C GLY A 10 83.31 11.38 -5.50
N TYR A 11 83.05 12.13 -6.53
CA TYR A 11 81.71 12.62 -6.83
C TYR A 11 80.95 11.84 -7.91
N ALA A 12 81.57 10.88 -8.56
CA ALA A 12 80.95 10.11 -9.65
C ALA A 12 80.17 8.86 -9.17
N LEU A 13 80.22 8.49 -7.88
CA LEU A 13 79.59 7.28 -7.35
C LEU A 13 78.38 7.53 -6.52
N LEU A 14 77.94 8.77 -6.24
CA LEU A 14 76.75 9.09 -5.47
C LEU A 14 75.51 9.44 -6.34
N ALA A 15 75.67 9.54 -7.67
CA ALA A 15 74.56 9.91 -8.57
C ALA A 15 73.77 8.69 -9.16
N GLY A 16 74.19 7.47 -8.84
CA GLY A 16 73.62 6.23 -9.43
C GLY A 16 72.60 5.49 -8.64
N LEU A 17 72.20 5.98 -7.47
CA LEU A 17 71.34 5.13 -6.57
C LEU A 17 69.92 5.71 -6.28
N LEU A 18 69.42 6.62 -7.10
CA LEU A 18 68.10 7.25 -6.92
C LEU A 18 67.08 6.85 -8.00
N LEU A 19 67.26 5.76 -8.72
CA LEU A 19 66.43 5.39 -9.87
C LEU A 19 65.83 4.00 -9.75
N THR A 20 65.35 3.58 -8.59
CA THR A 20 64.52 2.35 -8.53
C THR A 20 63.53 2.41 -7.40
N GLY A 21 62.39 2.95 -7.68
CA GLY A 21 61.30 2.95 -6.70
C GLY A 21 59.95 3.34 -7.29
N SER A 22 59.71 3.06 -8.57
CA SER A 22 58.33 3.13 -9.09
C SER A 22 57.56 1.89 -8.64
N THR A 23 57.03 1.91 -7.43
CA THR A 23 56.03 0.96 -7.02
C THR A 23 54.79 1.25 -7.87
N ARG A 24 54.55 0.40 -8.87
CA ARG A 24 53.26 0.34 -9.56
C ARG A 24 52.26 -0.13 -8.55
N THR A 25 51.45 0.77 -8.02
CA THR A 25 50.20 0.43 -7.36
C THR A 25 49.29 -0.14 -8.42
N LEU A 26 49.10 -1.46 -8.41
CA LEU A 26 48.03 -2.08 -9.15
C LEU A 26 46.73 -1.61 -8.49
N ALA A 27 46.05 -0.69 -9.17
CA ALA A 27 44.66 -0.41 -8.85
C ALA A 27 43.89 -1.69 -9.17
N VAL A 28 43.42 -2.37 -8.14
CA VAL A 28 42.45 -3.46 -8.29
C VAL A 28 41.13 -2.76 -8.69
N ASP A 29 40.75 -2.91 -9.94
CA ASP A 29 39.43 -2.49 -10.40
C ASP A 29 38.39 -3.33 -9.64
N ASN A 30 37.88 -2.79 -8.52
CA ASN A 30 36.72 -3.30 -7.83
C ASN A 30 35.49 -2.98 -8.66
N ASN A 31 35.25 -3.78 -9.69
CA ASN A 31 34.03 -3.70 -10.48
C ASN A 31 32.89 -4.32 -9.67
N LEU A 32 32.09 -3.47 -9.02
CA LEU A 32 30.87 -3.88 -8.36
C LEU A 32 29.76 -4.01 -9.42
N HIS A 33 29.35 -5.23 -9.69
CA HIS A 33 28.27 -5.54 -10.64
C HIS A 33 26.97 -5.74 -9.89
N PHE A 34 25.97 -4.90 -10.18
CA PHE A 34 24.60 -5.08 -9.67
C PHE A 34 23.78 -5.77 -10.75
N SER A 35 23.20 -6.90 -10.41
CA SER A 35 22.20 -7.56 -11.24
C SER A 35 20.97 -7.86 -10.40
N GLY A 36 19.79 -7.71 -10.99
CA GLY A 36 18.53 -7.97 -10.32
C GLY A 36 17.41 -8.13 -11.32
N ASN A 37 16.36 -8.82 -10.92
CA ASN A 37 15.16 -8.97 -11.72
C ASN A 37 14.05 -8.14 -11.07
N LEU A 38 13.51 -7.17 -11.80
CA LEU A 38 12.39 -6.35 -11.34
C LEU A 38 11.09 -7.09 -11.69
N LEU A 39 10.46 -7.71 -10.68
CA LEU A 39 9.17 -8.38 -10.84
C LEU A 39 8.06 -7.40 -10.54
N SER A 40 7.13 -7.23 -11.48
CA SER A 40 5.88 -6.52 -11.24
C SER A 40 4.89 -7.45 -10.55
N ARG A 41 4.42 -7.08 -9.37
CA ARG A 41 3.24 -7.68 -8.73
C ARG A 41 2.06 -6.81 -9.08
N SER A 42 1.12 -7.31 -9.82
CA SER A 42 -0.03 -6.52 -10.22
C SER A 42 -1.21 -7.42 -10.57
N CYS A 43 -2.39 -6.90 -10.33
CA CYS A 43 -3.64 -7.42 -10.84
C CYS A 43 -4.36 -6.32 -11.59
N THR A 44 -5.28 -6.68 -12.45
CA THR A 44 -6.25 -5.77 -13.06
C THR A 44 -7.52 -5.79 -12.23
N LEU A 45 -7.89 -4.64 -11.66
CA LEU A 45 -9.19 -4.49 -10.97
C LEU A 45 -10.30 -4.45 -12.03
N VAL A 46 -11.28 -5.33 -11.88
CA VAL A 46 -12.46 -5.38 -12.76
C VAL A 46 -13.64 -4.74 -12.05
N VAL A 47 -14.19 -3.70 -12.67
CA VAL A 47 -15.41 -3.04 -12.21
C VAL A 47 -16.52 -3.40 -13.18
N ASP A 48 -17.54 -4.09 -12.71
CA ASP A 48 -18.70 -4.44 -13.54
C ASP A 48 -19.49 -3.16 -13.83
N GLY A 49 -19.65 -2.84 -15.12
CA GLY A 49 -20.46 -1.70 -15.56
C GLY A 49 -19.74 -0.36 -15.73
N GLY A 50 -18.42 -0.29 -15.55
CA GLY A 50 -17.66 0.94 -15.76
C GLY A 50 -16.56 1.21 -14.72
N ASN A 51 -16.28 2.48 -14.45
CA ASN A 51 -15.22 2.90 -13.53
C ASN A 51 -15.66 2.97 -12.05
N LEU A 52 -16.93 2.72 -11.75
CA LEU A 52 -17.50 2.82 -10.41
C LEU A 52 -18.18 1.50 -10.01
N ALA A 53 -17.72 0.89 -8.93
CA ALA A 53 -18.41 -0.25 -8.34
C ALA A 53 -19.58 0.27 -7.48
N GLU A 54 -20.79 -0.27 -7.70
CA GLU A 54 -21.97 0.11 -6.92
C GLU A 54 -22.35 -1.00 -5.96
N VAL A 55 -22.69 -0.62 -4.73
CA VAL A 55 -23.20 -1.51 -3.69
C VAL A 55 -24.62 -1.07 -3.34
N HIS A 56 -25.58 -1.92 -3.62
CA HIS A 56 -26.99 -1.65 -3.36
C HIS A 56 -27.43 -2.28 -2.04
N PHE A 57 -27.91 -1.45 -1.12
CA PHE A 57 -28.57 -1.92 0.07
C PHE A 57 -30.05 -2.24 -0.24
N PRO A 58 -30.58 -3.38 0.23
CA PRO A 58 -32.00 -3.64 0.12
C PRO A 58 -32.80 -2.64 0.95
N ALA A 59 -34.12 -2.57 0.73
CA ALA A 59 -34.99 -1.78 1.60
C ALA A 59 -34.89 -2.26 3.05
N ILE A 60 -34.54 -1.36 3.96
CA ILE A 60 -34.33 -1.65 5.38
C ILE A 60 -35.43 -0.97 6.18
N SER A 61 -36.09 -1.75 7.03
CA SER A 61 -37.11 -1.22 7.95
C SER A 61 -36.44 -0.35 9.03
N ARG A 62 -36.98 0.87 9.24
CA ARG A 62 -36.54 1.72 10.36
C ARG A 62 -36.70 1.00 11.71
N GLN A 63 -37.83 0.27 11.89
CA GLN A 63 -38.10 -0.42 13.15
C GLN A 63 -37.04 -1.49 13.41
N ASP A 64 -36.70 -2.30 12.40
CA ASP A 64 -35.70 -3.36 12.54
C ASP A 64 -34.32 -2.74 12.86
N LEU A 65 -33.96 -1.67 12.15
CA LEU A 65 -32.71 -0.97 12.38
C LEU A 65 -32.62 -0.34 13.78
N MET A 66 -33.71 0.25 14.28
CA MET A 66 -33.74 0.84 15.63
C MET A 66 -33.72 -0.23 16.73
N VAL A 67 -34.30 -1.41 16.51
CA VAL A 67 -34.32 -2.51 17.48
C VAL A 67 -33.00 -3.27 17.49
N ALA A 68 -32.44 -3.59 16.32
CA ALA A 68 -31.21 -4.33 16.20
C ALA A 68 -29.95 -3.43 16.33
N GLY A 69 -30.12 -2.12 16.11
CA GLY A 69 -29.01 -1.17 16.06
C GLY A 69 -28.24 -1.17 14.72
N GLU A 70 -28.41 -2.21 13.92
CA GLU A 70 -27.70 -2.41 12.66
C GLU A 70 -28.53 -3.15 11.62
N SER A 71 -28.19 -2.99 10.34
CA SER A 71 -28.84 -3.70 9.24
C SER A 71 -28.20 -5.07 8.99
N PRO A 72 -28.86 -5.94 8.21
CA PRO A 72 -28.20 -7.09 7.62
C PRO A 72 -26.98 -6.67 6.79
N ARG A 73 -26.00 -7.58 6.67
CA ARG A 73 -24.80 -7.39 5.90
C ARG A 73 -25.06 -7.52 4.40
N VAL A 74 -24.49 -6.61 3.63
CA VAL A 74 -24.53 -6.62 2.17
C VAL A 74 -23.14 -6.97 1.66
N PRO A 75 -22.98 -7.93 0.73
CA PRO A 75 -21.69 -8.28 0.17
C PRO A 75 -21.11 -7.15 -0.68
N VAL A 76 -19.80 -6.94 -0.54
CA VAL A 76 -18.99 -6.02 -1.37
C VAL A 76 -17.84 -6.83 -1.93
N VAL A 77 -17.76 -6.97 -3.25
CA VAL A 77 -16.77 -7.83 -3.91
C VAL A 77 -15.95 -7.02 -4.90
N PHE A 78 -14.64 -7.06 -4.73
CA PHE A 78 -13.69 -6.53 -5.70
C PHE A 78 -13.06 -7.69 -6.46
N LYS A 79 -13.23 -7.71 -7.79
CA LYS A 79 -12.68 -8.75 -8.65
C LYS A 79 -11.34 -8.32 -9.20
N LEU A 80 -10.31 -9.11 -8.94
CA LEU A 80 -8.96 -8.93 -9.46
C LEU A 80 -8.69 -10.01 -10.51
N LYS A 81 -8.17 -9.62 -11.67
CA LYS A 81 -7.79 -10.54 -12.76
C LYS A 81 -6.32 -10.33 -13.13
N ASP A 82 -5.81 -11.29 -13.89
CA ASP A 82 -4.45 -11.27 -14.42
C ASP A 82 -3.38 -11.08 -13.34
N CYS A 83 -3.68 -11.52 -12.13
CA CYS A 83 -2.77 -11.44 -11.01
C CYS A 83 -1.51 -12.27 -11.29
N LYS A 84 -0.34 -11.67 -11.06
CA LYS A 84 0.98 -12.30 -11.22
C LYS A 84 1.87 -11.94 -10.03
N GLY A 85 2.52 -12.94 -9.48
CA GLY A 85 3.45 -12.73 -8.36
C GLY A 85 4.11 -14.04 -7.93
N PRO A 86 5.03 -14.00 -6.98
CA PRO A 86 5.52 -15.20 -6.33
C PRO A 86 4.38 -15.90 -5.58
N ALA A 87 4.50 -17.20 -5.35
CA ALA A 87 3.52 -17.98 -4.61
C ALA A 87 3.18 -17.27 -3.27
N SER A 88 1.88 -17.07 -3.01
CA SER A 88 1.37 -16.49 -1.76
C SER A 88 1.79 -15.04 -1.48
N TYR A 89 1.64 -14.14 -2.44
CA TYR A 89 1.75 -12.71 -2.18
C TYR A 89 0.44 -12.13 -1.60
N GLN A 90 0.54 -10.99 -0.94
CA GLN A 90 -0.59 -10.36 -0.28
C GLN A 90 -0.93 -9.01 -0.90
N VAL A 91 -2.19 -8.63 -0.80
CA VAL A 91 -2.66 -7.27 -1.06
C VAL A 91 -3.22 -6.70 0.24
N GLN A 92 -2.81 -5.49 0.56
CA GLN A 92 -3.42 -4.69 1.61
C GLN A 92 -4.46 -3.77 0.98
N VAL A 93 -5.68 -3.79 1.51
CA VAL A 93 -6.78 -2.94 1.04
C VAL A 93 -7.11 -1.93 2.11
N THR A 94 -6.94 -0.64 1.80
CA THR A 94 -7.34 0.47 2.65
C THR A 94 -8.58 1.13 2.08
N LEU A 95 -9.48 1.58 2.98
CA LEU A 95 -10.74 2.21 2.65
C LEU A 95 -10.69 3.67 3.08
N THR A 96 -10.88 4.60 2.14
CA THR A 96 -10.87 6.04 2.40
C THR A 96 -12.17 6.69 1.96
N GLY A 97 -12.65 7.65 2.76
CA GLY A 97 -13.90 8.34 2.49
C GLY A 97 -14.19 9.40 3.56
N THR A 98 -15.35 10.02 3.49
CA THR A 98 -15.81 10.92 4.53
C THR A 98 -16.19 10.11 5.76
N GLU A 99 -15.42 10.25 6.82
CA GLU A 99 -15.71 9.57 8.10
C GLU A 99 -16.88 10.21 8.81
N ASP A 100 -17.74 9.38 9.42
CA ASP A 100 -18.84 9.88 10.21
C ASP A 100 -18.33 10.50 11.51
N SER A 101 -18.71 11.76 11.77
CA SER A 101 -18.22 12.51 12.92
C SER A 101 -18.74 12.01 14.27
N GLU A 102 -19.87 11.26 14.28
CA GLU A 102 -20.48 10.69 15.48
C GLU A 102 -20.17 9.21 15.66
N GLN A 103 -19.70 8.55 14.58
CA GLN A 103 -19.32 7.14 14.57
C GLN A 103 -17.93 6.95 13.95
N PRO A 104 -16.85 7.14 14.71
CA PRO A 104 -15.50 6.98 14.20
C PRO A 104 -15.26 5.60 13.54
N GLY A 105 -14.63 5.59 12.38
CA GLY A 105 -14.36 4.41 11.58
C GLY A 105 -15.51 3.98 10.66
N PHE A 106 -16.67 4.68 10.70
CA PHE A 106 -17.76 4.47 9.75
C PHE A 106 -17.72 5.51 8.62
N LEU A 107 -18.23 5.13 7.46
CA LEU A 107 -18.42 6.04 6.33
C LEU A 107 -19.69 6.85 6.56
N ALA A 108 -19.59 8.17 6.43
CA ALA A 108 -20.74 9.06 6.44
C ALA A 108 -21.57 8.92 5.17
N LEU A 109 -22.87 9.16 5.28
CA LEU A 109 -23.72 9.39 4.12
C LEU A 109 -23.38 10.74 3.47
N ASP A 110 -23.55 10.84 2.16
CA ASP A 110 -23.41 12.10 1.46
C ASP A 110 -24.43 13.14 1.96
N THR A 111 -24.06 14.40 1.96
CA THR A 111 -24.92 15.50 2.46
C THR A 111 -26.23 15.68 1.68
N THR A 112 -26.32 15.09 0.48
CA THR A 112 -27.52 15.06 -0.35
C THR A 112 -28.48 13.95 0.02
N SER A 113 -28.10 13.04 0.90
CA SER A 113 -28.94 11.92 1.35
C SER A 113 -30.12 12.43 2.15
N ILE A 114 -31.30 11.83 1.91
CA ILE A 114 -32.54 12.10 2.69
C ILE A 114 -32.48 11.33 4.01
N ALA A 115 -32.00 10.08 3.96
CA ALA A 115 -31.80 9.25 5.15
C ALA A 115 -30.74 9.88 6.07
N GLN A 116 -30.97 9.84 7.36
CA GLN A 116 -30.06 10.36 8.38
C GLN A 116 -30.07 9.46 9.63
N GLY A 117 -29.10 9.69 10.52
CA GLY A 117 -29.00 8.96 11.79
C GLY A 117 -28.34 7.58 11.65
N VAL A 118 -27.66 7.33 10.54
CA VAL A 118 -26.90 6.08 10.30
C VAL A 118 -25.51 6.39 9.72
N GLY A 119 -24.61 5.44 9.90
CA GLY A 119 -23.32 5.38 9.21
C GLY A 119 -23.13 4.02 8.54
N ILE A 120 -22.22 3.89 7.58
CA ILE A 120 -21.93 2.64 6.89
C ILE A 120 -20.68 2.02 7.50
N GLY A 121 -20.81 0.82 8.06
CA GLY A 121 -19.70 0.00 8.53
C GLY A 121 -19.20 -0.95 7.46
N MET A 122 -17.91 -1.30 7.54
CA MET A 122 -17.26 -2.27 6.68
C MET A 122 -16.53 -3.32 7.51
N GLU A 123 -16.61 -4.58 7.09
CA GLU A 123 -15.90 -5.69 7.71
C GLU A 123 -15.45 -6.72 6.66
N THR A 124 -14.47 -7.54 7.01
CA THR A 124 -14.07 -8.71 6.24
C THR A 124 -15.09 -9.84 6.43
N THR A 125 -15.01 -10.91 5.65
CA THR A 125 -15.97 -12.05 5.76
C THR A 125 -15.88 -12.79 7.08
N ASP A 126 -14.77 -12.74 7.76
CA ASP A 126 -14.55 -13.31 9.11
C ASP A 126 -14.99 -12.37 10.25
N GLY A 127 -15.60 -11.23 9.92
CA GLY A 127 -16.19 -10.30 10.88
C GLY A 127 -15.19 -9.30 11.49
N VAL A 128 -14.00 -9.18 10.93
CA VAL A 128 -13.03 -8.16 11.37
C VAL A 128 -13.41 -6.82 10.77
N ARG A 129 -13.67 -5.84 11.63
CA ARG A 129 -14.02 -4.48 11.20
C ARG A 129 -12.86 -3.80 10.46
N VAL A 130 -13.18 -3.17 9.35
CA VAL A 130 -12.26 -2.36 8.57
C VAL A 130 -12.70 -0.90 8.64
N SER A 131 -12.07 -0.14 9.50
CA SER A 131 -12.41 1.28 9.72
C SER A 131 -12.01 2.13 8.52
N ILE A 132 -12.86 3.10 8.21
CA ILE A 132 -12.59 4.12 7.19
C ILE A 132 -11.37 4.96 7.62
N ASN A 133 -10.54 5.33 6.66
CA ASN A 133 -9.31 6.11 6.85
C ASN A 133 -8.24 5.45 7.76
N ASN A 134 -8.37 4.15 8.02
CA ASN A 134 -7.34 3.42 8.74
C ASN A 134 -6.23 2.95 7.76
N PRO A 135 -4.97 3.39 7.94
CA PRO A 135 -3.88 3.03 7.03
C PRO A 135 -3.47 1.55 7.09
N ILE A 136 -3.87 0.82 8.13
CA ILE A 136 -3.56 -0.61 8.25
C ILE A 136 -4.44 -1.44 7.30
N GLY A 137 -5.71 -1.05 7.11
CA GLY A 137 -6.66 -1.73 6.23
C GLY A 137 -6.85 -3.21 6.55
N ALA A 138 -7.16 -3.99 5.52
CA ALA A 138 -7.29 -5.44 5.58
C ALA A 138 -6.32 -6.12 4.61
N LYS A 139 -5.80 -7.30 4.97
CA LYS A 139 -4.84 -8.05 4.14
C LYS A 139 -5.47 -9.32 3.60
N PHE A 140 -5.22 -9.57 2.32
CA PHE A 140 -5.72 -10.75 1.62
C PHE A 140 -4.57 -11.44 0.89
N THR A 141 -4.56 -12.77 0.97
CA THR A 141 -3.61 -13.58 0.19
C THR A 141 -4.14 -13.74 -1.23
N LEU A 142 -3.29 -13.53 -2.21
CA LEU A 142 -3.61 -13.67 -3.62
C LEU A 142 -2.89 -14.89 -4.20
N SER A 143 -3.48 -15.43 -5.24
CA SER A 143 -2.89 -16.45 -6.12
C SER A 143 -2.83 -15.93 -7.56
N ASP A 144 -2.06 -16.60 -8.41
CA ASP A 144 -2.03 -16.26 -9.82
C ASP A 144 -3.40 -16.44 -10.48
N GLY A 145 -3.72 -15.56 -11.41
CA GLY A 145 -4.97 -15.56 -12.15
C GLY A 145 -6.04 -14.64 -11.55
N SER A 146 -7.21 -15.16 -11.22
CA SER A 146 -8.34 -14.38 -10.70
C SER A 146 -8.48 -14.55 -9.20
N ASN A 147 -8.75 -13.44 -8.50
CA ASN A 147 -9.01 -13.41 -7.07
C ASN A 147 -10.19 -12.49 -6.79
N ASP A 148 -11.04 -12.87 -5.86
CA ASP A 148 -12.14 -12.05 -5.37
C ASP A 148 -11.85 -11.63 -3.93
N ILE A 149 -11.85 -10.32 -3.70
CA ILE A 149 -11.70 -9.72 -2.36
C ILE A 149 -13.08 -9.41 -1.83
N HIS A 150 -13.44 -10.07 -0.74
CA HIS A 150 -14.77 -9.99 -0.16
C HIS A 150 -14.77 -9.14 1.11
N PHE A 151 -15.64 -8.14 1.13
CA PHE A 151 -16.06 -7.40 2.32
C PHE A 151 -17.56 -7.53 2.51
N ARG A 152 -18.04 -7.09 3.65
CA ARG A 152 -19.46 -6.90 3.95
C ARG A 152 -19.66 -5.48 4.47
N ALA A 153 -20.75 -4.84 4.03
CA ALA A 153 -21.16 -3.53 4.48
C ALA A 153 -22.48 -3.63 5.25
N TRP A 154 -22.70 -2.72 6.19
CA TRP A 154 -24.00 -2.61 6.90
C TRP A 154 -24.26 -1.16 7.28
N LEU A 155 -25.54 -0.85 7.56
CA LEU A 155 -25.92 0.40 8.20
C LEU A 155 -25.90 0.23 9.71
N GLN A 156 -25.26 1.17 10.39
CA GLN A 156 -25.24 1.26 11.85
C GLN A 156 -26.05 2.47 12.29
N ALA A 157 -27.10 2.27 13.11
CA ALA A 157 -27.83 3.36 13.70
C ALA A 157 -26.93 4.13 14.69
N LYS A 158 -27.04 5.46 14.66
CA LYS A 158 -26.31 6.33 15.60
C LYS A 158 -26.96 6.31 16.97
N SER A 159 -26.15 6.16 18.01
CA SER A 159 -26.66 6.13 19.38
C SER A 159 -27.32 7.46 19.75
N GLY A 160 -28.55 7.37 20.26
CA GLY A 160 -29.30 8.56 20.69
C GLY A 160 -29.78 9.46 19.54
N ARG A 161 -29.74 9.00 18.30
CA ARG A 161 -30.28 9.72 17.14
C ARG A 161 -31.48 8.97 16.56
N ASP A 162 -32.46 9.73 16.09
CA ASP A 162 -33.54 9.16 15.28
C ASP A 162 -33.06 8.86 13.87
N VAL A 163 -33.49 7.71 13.34
CA VAL A 163 -33.25 7.36 11.96
C VAL A 163 -34.34 7.97 11.08
N THR A 164 -33.94 8.83 10.15
CA THR A 164 -34.81 9.39 9.11
C THR A 164 -34.81 8.49 7.90
N LEU A 165 -36.01 8.19 7.39
CA LEU A 165 -36.16 7.36 6.18
C LEU A 165 -35.90 8.19 4.91
N GLY A 166 -35.39 7.55 3.89
CA GLY A 166 -35.17 8.12 2.57
C GLY A 166 -34.04 7.43 1.82
N ASP A 167 -33.82 7.91 0.62
CA ASP A 167 -32.69 7.46 -0.18
C ASP A 167 -31.36 8.02 0.39
N PHE A 168 -30.32 7.26 0.20
CA PHE A 168 -28.97 7.68 0.59
C PHE A 168 -27.93 7.29 -0.44
N THR A 169 -26.86 8.03 -0.46
CA THR A 169 -25.63 7.76 -1.20
C THR A 169 -24.44 7.93 -0.27
N ALA A 170 -23.34 7.26 -0.58
CA ALA A 170 -22.05 7.46 0.06
C ALA A 170 -20.94 7.05 -0.91
N ASN A 171 -19.80 7.71 -0.83
CA ASN A 171 -18.66 7.46 -1.69
C ASN A 171 -17.46 6.98 -0.88
N LEU A 172 -16.86 5.88 -1.36
CA LEU A 172 -15.72 5.21 -0.76
C LEU A 172 -14.65 4.95 -1.84
N THR A 173 -13.40 5.16 -1.50
CA THR A 173 -12.26 4.74 -2.33
C THR A 173 -11.56 3.57 -1.67
N ALA A 174 -11.40 2.46 -2.41
CA ALA A 174 -10.59 1.32 -2.01
C ALA A 174 -9.22 1.40 -2.72
N THR A 175 -8.15 1.37 -1.95
CA THR A 175 -6.77 1.36 -2.46
C THR A 175 -6.15 0.00 -2.22
N PHE A 176 -5.53 -0.56 -3.25
CA PHE A 176 -4.91 -1.88 -3.24
C PHE A 176 -3.39 -1.73 -3.31
N GLU A 177 -2.69 -2.15 -2.27
CA GLU A 177 -1.23 -2.15 -2.18
C GLU A 177 -0.71 -3.59 -2.11
N TYR A 178 0.15 -3.97 -3.05
CA TYR A 178 0.74 -5.32 -3.12
C TYR A 178 1.98 -5.40 -2.22
N ILE A 179 2.00 -6.31 -1.27
CA ILE A 179 3.04 -6.47 -0.24
C ILE A 179 3.66 -7.87 -0.25
#